data_01f27583a1c8c0d381ba4fc73e36fedb
#
_entry.id   01f27583a1c8c0d381ba4fc73e36fedb
#
_cell.length_a   1.000
_cell.length_b   1.000
_cell.length_c   1.000
_cell.angle_alpha   90.00
_cell.angle_beta   90.00
_cell.angle_gamma   90.00
#
_symmetry.space_group_name_H-M   'P 1'
#
loop_
_entity.id
_entity.type
_entity.pdbx_description
1 polymer ?
#
loop_
_entity_poly.entity_id
_entity_poly.type
_entity_poly.pdbx_seq_one_letter_code
_entity_poly.pdbx_strand_id
1 'polypeptide(L)'
;MKNSKEWFSVKELMDENLNLPSSDKGIVKKAEREGWKKRQRDGVKGKTFEYHYSSFPEEVQKALGFYPEYVSQDHYIAESAAHYGGNTPKQTHELVNVPFYNTFASAGFGAFNDDVYEPDDFVGLSARWLQQRGLQKNKLAFILTSGDSMTPTIHHGDMLLINRAMTLPRDGQIYVIRSGDQLWVKRVQGIPGGIRLISDNKEIYAPIELMFEDNANFEVMGQVVFIGHDLI
;
A
#
# COMPACT_ATOMS: atom_id res chain seq x y z
N MET A 1 -1.79 1.91 26.07
CA MET A 1 -0.70 2.60 26.82
C MET A 1 0.56 2.50 25.98
N LYS A 2 1.22 3.62 25.62
CA LYS A 2 2.52 3.59 24.94
C LYS A 2 3.57 2.96 25.86
N ASN A 3 4.24 1.92 25.41
CA ASN A 3 5.35 1.35 26.15
C ASN A 3 6.55 2.31 26.02
N SER A 4 7.04 2.84 27.14
CA SER A 4 8.19 3.78 27.16
C SER A 4 9.55 3.06 27.15
N LYS A 5 9.54 1.73 27.18
CA LYS A 5 10.73 0.90 27.24
C LYS A 5 11.17 0.49 25.83
N GLU A 6 12.34 0.93 25.40
CA GLU A 6 12.84 0.69 24.04
C GLU A 6 13.74 -0.55 23.90
N TRP A 7 14.33 -1.03 25.02
CA TRP A 7 15.31 -2.12 25.03
C TRP A 7 14.83 -3.29 25.87
N PHE A 8 14.90 -4.50 25.33
CA PHE A 8 14.38 -5.73 25.92
C PHE A 8 15.47 -6.79 26.02
N SER A 9 15.62 -7.40 27.20
CA SER A 9 16.48 -8.57 27.39
C SER A 9 15.79 -9.83 26.82
N VAL A 10 16.56 -10.86 26.53
CA VAL A 10 16.04 -12.16 26.05
C VAL A 10 14.98 -12.72 27.01
N LYS A 11 15.22 -12.58 28.33
CA LYS A 11 14.29 -13.07 29.36
C LYS A 11 12.93 -12.35 29.27
N GLU A 12 12.94 -11.04 29.12
CA GLU A 12 11.70 -10.23 28.97
C GLU A 12 10.95 -10.57 27.69
N LEU A 13 11.67 -10.85 26.59
CA LEU A 13 11.07 -11.30 25.33
C LEU A 13 10.45 -12.70 25.42
N MET A 14 10.91 -13.53 26.35
CA MET A 14 10.32 -14.85 26.60
C MET A 14 9.10 -14.80 27.54
N ASP A 15 9.09 -13.86 28.49
CA ASP A 15 8.00 -13.70 29.45
C ASP A 15 6.73 -13.11 28.80
N GLU A 16 6.88 -12.37 27.69
CA GLU A 16 5.80 -11.86 26.86
C GLU A 16 5.41 -12.98 25.87
N ASN A 17 4.14 -13.30 25.75
CA ASN A 17 3.64 -14.36 24.86
C ASN A 17 3.74 -13.94 23.38
N LEU A 18 4.98 -13.70 22.92
CA LEU A 18 5.34 -13.18 21.61
C LEU A 18 5.55 -14.33 20.61
N ASN A 19 5.31 -14.08 19.34
CA ASN A 19 5.62 -15.02 18.25
C ASN A 19 7.15 -15.11 18.00
N LEU A 20 7.90 -15.52 19.05
CA LEU A 20 9.34 -15.71 19.07
C LEU A 20 9.71 -17.14 19.49
N PRO A 21 10.94 -17.62 19.20
CA PRO A 21 11.41 -18.92 19.68
C PRO A 21 11.30 -19.04 21.21
N SER A 22 10.85 -20.17 21.70
CA SER A 22 10.61 -20.46 23.13
C SER A 22 11.87 -20.69 23.96
N SER A 23 13.05 -20.43 23.43
CA SER A 23 14.33 -20.62 24.15
C SER A 23 15.27 -19.45 23.94
N ASP A 24 16.05 -19.11 24.99
CA ASP A 24 17.10 -18.06 24.96
C ASP A 24 18.01 -18.19 23.74
N LYS A 25 18.51 -19.41 23.49
CA LYS A 25 19.38 -19.67 22.34
C LYS A 25 18.67 -19.47 20.99
N GLY A 26 17.38 -19.76 20.94
CA GLY A 26 16.57 -19.55 19.73
C GLY A 26 16.40 -18.08 19.41
N ILE A 27 16.10 -17.25 20.42
CA ILE A 27 15.96 -15.80 20.27
C ILE A 27 17.29 -15.17 19.86
N VAL A 28 18.40 -15.55 20.52
CA VAL A 28 19.73 -15.04 20.17
C VAL A 28 20.13 -15.39 18.73
N LYS A 29 19.90 -16.62 18.28
CA LYS A 29 20.15 -17.03 16.88
C LYS A 29 19.26 -16.25 15.87
N LYS A 30 18.01 -16.01 16.23
CA LYS A 30 17.11 -15.20 15.41
C LYS A 30 17.59 -13.76 15.30
N ALA A 31 17.99 -13.18 16.44
CA ALA A 31 18.54 -11.82 16.52
C ALA A 31 19.82 -11.65 15.70
N GLU A 32 20.71 -12.65 15.71
CA GLU A 32 21.93 -12.63 14.91
C GLU A 32 21.65 -12.77 13.41
N ARG A 33 20.75 -13.69 13.04
CA ARG A 33 20.35 -13.90 11.64
C ARG A 33 19.66 -12.68 11.04
N GLU A 34 18.84 -11.98 11.83
CA GLU A 34 18.04 -10.84 11.38
C GLU A 34 18.73 -9.49 11.67
N GLY A 35 19.93 -9.51 12.24
CA GLY A 35 20.74 -8.31 12.48
C GLY A 35 20.14 -7.34 13.51
N TRP A 36 19.53 -7.85 14.59
CA TRP A 36 18.90 -7.00 15.59
C TRP A 36 19.91 -6.09 16.27
N LYS A 37 19.55 -4.81 16.47
CA LYS A 37 20.36 -3.84 17.22
C LYS A 37 20.48 -4.31 18.67
N LYS A 38 21.69 -4.54 19.14
CA LYS A 38 21.98 -4.99 20.50
C LYS A 38 22.91 -4.04 21.25
N ARG A 39 22.72 -3.94 22.56
CA ARG A 39 23.65 -3.28 23.49
C ARG A 39 23.91 -4.18 24.69
N GLN A 40 25.02 -3.95 25.38
CA GLN A 40 25.26 -4.62 26.66
C GLN A 40 24.45 -3.92 27.75
N ARG A 41 23.80 -4.70 28.63
CA ARG A 41 23.03 -4.15 29.75
C ARG A 41 23.97 -3.62 30.81
N ASP A 42 23.81 -2.35 31.19
CA ASP A 42 24.61 -1.75 32.28
C ASP A 42 24.15 -2.28 33.64
N GLY A 43 25.14 -2.42 34.57
CA GLY A 43 24.85 -2.79 35.96
C GLY A 43 24.65 -4.27 36.24
N VAL A 44 24.85 -5.17 35.27
CA VAL A 44 24.71 -6.63 35.46
C VAL A 44 26.10 -7.30 35.32
N LYS A 45 26.48 -8.15 36.29
CA LYS A 45 27.65 -9.01 36.16
C LYS A 45 27.41 -10.09 35.12
N GLY A 46 28.08 -10.00 33.95
CA GLY A 46 27.99 -10.97 32.86
C GLY A 46 27.70 -10.31 31.51
N LYS A 47 27.84 -11.08 30.41
CA LYS A 47 27.51 -10.63 29.04
C LYS A 47 26.01 -10.77 28.78
N THR A 48 25.22 -9.88 29.38
CA THR A 48 23.77 -9.83 29.09
C THR A 48 23.50 -8.75 28.07
N PHE A 49 22.85 -9.11 26.94
CA PHE A 49 22.49 -8.19 25.88
C PHE A 49 21.00 -7.84 25.93
N GLU A 50 20.70 -6.61 25.56
CA GLU A 50 19.36 -6.10 25.28
C GLU A 50 19.23 -5.78 23.80
N TYR A 51 18.05 -5.98 23.25
CA TYR A 51 17.73 -5.75 21.86
C TYR A 51 16.73 -4.60 21.74
N HIS A 52 16.91 -3.74 20.74
CA HIS A 52 16.06 -2.58 20.51
C HIS A 52 14.80 -2.98 19.75
N TYR A 53 13.64 -2.52 20.22
CA TYR A 53 12.33 -2.90 19.65
C TYR A 53 12.21 -2.66 18.15
N SER A 54 12.85 -1.59 17.60
CA SER A 54 12.80 -1.27 16.16
C SER A 54 13.41 -2.33 15.25
N SER A 55 14.11 -3.31 15.82
CA SER A 55 14.71 -4.42 15.07
C SER A 55 13.87 -5.69 15.10
N PHE A 56 12.77 -5.70 15.86
CA PHE A 56 11.90 -6.86 15.98
C PHE A 56 10.97 -6.98 14.77
N PRO A 57 10.46 -8.18 14.46
CA PRO A 57 9.37 -8.35 13.51
C PRO A 57 8.16 -7.48 13.87
N GLU A 58 7.43 -6.99 12.87
CA GLU A 58 6.31 -6.06 13.05
C GLU A 58 5.23 -6.58 14.02
N GLU A 59 4.98 -7.90 13.98
CA GLU A 59 4.03 -8.57 14.89
C GLU A 59 4.48 -8.47 16.35
N VAL A 60 5.79 -8.60 16.60
CA VAL A 60 6.38 -8.50 17.94
C VAL A 60 6.34 -7.05 18.42
N GLN A 61 6.62 -6.08 17.55
CA GLN A 61 6.52 -4.66 17.88
C GLN A 61 5.09 -4.29 18.30
N LYS A 62 4.10 -4.74 17.53
CA LYS A 62 2.66 -4.51 17.83
C LYS A 62 2.25 -5.16 19.16
N ALA A 63 2.69 -6.39 19.42
CA ALA A 63 2.40 -7.09 20.67
C ALA A 63 3.01 -6.39 21.89
N LEU A 64 4.20 -5.77 21.73
CA LEU A 64 4.85 -4.95 22.76
C LEU A 64 4.25 -3.54 22.89
N GLY A 65 3.23 -3.19 22.13
CA GLY A 65 2.55 -1.89 22.19
C GLY A 65 3.24 -0.77 21.40
N PHE A 66 4.19 -1.13 20.54
CA PHE A 66 4.79 -0.20 19.60
C PHE A 66 3.99 -0.22 18.29
N TYR A 67 3.11 0.74 18.15
CA TYR A 67 2.46 1.01 16.87
C TYR A 67 3.33 1.97 16.09
N PRO A 68 3.63 1.71 14.80
CA PRO A 68 4.27 2.72 13.98
C PRO A 68 3.39 3.98 14.03
N GLU A 69 3.93 5.07 14.55
CA GLU A 69 3.23 6.34 14.49
C GLU A 69 2.98 6.64 13.02
N TYR A 70 1.72 6.79 12.66
CA TYR A 70 1.33 7.50 11.46
C TYR A 70 1.84 8.93 11.65
N VAL A 71 3.01 9.22 11.17
CA VAL A 71 3.49 10.59 11.02
C VAL A 71 2.66 11.17 9.88
N SER A 72 1.61 11.89 10.24
CA SER A 72 0.97 12.84 9.34
C SER A 72 2.06 13.82 8.92
N GLN A 73 2.57 13.66 7.70
CA GLN A 73 3.48 14.62 7.07
C GLN A 73 2.67 15.79 6.56
N ASP A 74 2.18 16.63 7.47
CA ASP A 74 1.90 18.02 7.14
C ASP A 74 3.14 18.84 7.50
N HIS A 75 3.64 19.58 6.53
CA HIS A 75 4.71 20.57 6.52
C HIS A 75 6.11 20.06 6.10
N TYR A 76 6.33 20.03 4.79
CA TYR A 76 7.62 20.38 4.25
C TYR A 76 7.55 21.79 3.64
N ILE A 77 7.87 22.79 4.47
CA ILE A 77 8.35 24.08 3.96
C ILE A 77 9.85 23.90 3.81
N ALA A 78 10.33 24.03 2.59
CA ALA A 78 11.75 24.01 2.28
C ALA A 78 12.44 25.23 2.89
N GLU A 79 13.21 25.07 3.93
CA GLU A 79 14.25 26.02 4.32
C GLU A 79 15.64 25.43 4.11
N SER A 80 16.45 26.25 3.48
CA SER A 80 17.80 26.07 2.98
C SER A 80 18.73 25.26 3.87
N ALA A 81 19.39 24.28 3.26
CA ALA A 81 20.48 23.50 3.81
C ALA A 81 21.71 24.35 4.09
N ALA A 82 22.03 24.55 5.36
CA ALA A 82 23.37 24.90 5.81
C ALA A 82 24.15 23.61 6.12
N HIS A 83 25.36 23.53 5.56
CA HIS A 83 26.33 22.45 5.68
C HIS A 83 26.50 21.89 7.09
N TYR A 84 26.28 20.59 7.25
CA TYR A 84 27.00 19.79 8.24
C TYR A 84 27.49 18.49 7.57
N GLY A 85 28.82 18.40 7.43
CA GLY A 85 29.49 17.20 6.95
C GLY A 85 29.35 16.06 7.97
N GLY A 86 28.53 15.09 7.67
CA GLY A 86 28.46 13.81 8.33
C GLY A 86 28.11 12.76 7.29
N ASN A 87 28.88 11.66 7.21
CA ASN A 87 28.62 10.50 6.37
C ASN A 87 27.30 9.84 6.79
N THR A 88 26.17 10.40 6.36
CA THR A 88 24.92 9.66 6.32
C THR A 88 24.98 8.68 5.16
N PRO A 89 24.72 7.37 5.36
CA PRO A 89 24.60 6.46 4.25
C PRO A 89 23.51 7.02 3.35
N LYS A 90 23.84 7.27 2.07
CA LYS A 90 22.84 7.60 1.03
C LYS A 90 21.80 6.47 1.06
N GLN A 91 20.65 6.73 1.63
CA GLN A 91 19.48 5.87 1.42
C GLN A 91 19.14 6.00 -0.07
N THR A 92 19.64 5.08 -0.86
CA THR A 92 19.20 4.92 -2.24
C THR A 92 17.73 4.52 -2.16
N HIS A 93 16.85 5.47 -2.41
CA HIS A 93 15.42 5.18 -2.54
C HIS A 93 15.25 4.34 -3.81
N GLU A 94 15.10 3.03 -3.63
CA GLU A 94 14.80 2.13 -4.74
C GLU A 94 13.46 2.55 -5.36
N LEU A 95 13.49 2.91 -6.64
CA LEU A 95 12.30 3.20 -7.42
C LEU A 95 11.85 1.91 -8.12
N VAL A 96 10.56 1.71 -8.12
CA VAL A 96 9.88 0.63 -8.82
C VAL A 96 9.08 1.25 -9.95
N ASN A 97 9.33 0.84 -11.17
CA ASN A 97 8.57 1.26 -12.32
C ASN A 97 7.23 0.51 -12.35
N VAL A 98 6.14 1.26 -12.32
CA VAL A 98 4.75 0.77 -12.44
C VAL A 98 4.25 1.14 -13.83
N PRO A 99 3.71 0.20 -14.61
CA PRO A 99 3.22 0.48 -15.96
C PRO A 99 2.08 1.50 -15.94
N PHE A 100 2.12 2.40 -16.91
CA PHE A 100 1.10 3.42 -17.16
C PHE A 100 0.44 3.17 -18.51
N TYR A 101 -0.89 3.23 -18.51
CA TYR A 101 -1.73 3.05 -19.69
C TYR A 101 -2.60 4.29 -19.91
N ASN A 102 -2.45 4.91 -21.07
CA ASN A 102 -3.31 6.00 -21.49
C ASN A 102 -4.61 5.45 -22.06
N THR A 103 -5.63 5.32 -21.23
CA THR A 103 -6.93 4.76 -21.62
C THR A 103 -7.69 5.61 -22.64
N PHE A 104 -7.32 6.87 -22.83
CA PHE A 104 -7.88 7.72 -23.91
C PHE A 104 -7.48 7.24 -25.30
N ALA A 105 -6.26 6.74 -25.45
CA ALA A 105 -5.74 6.30 -26.76
C ALA A 105 -6.22 4.90 -27.12
N SER A 106 -6.57 4.08 -26.13
CA SER A 106 -6.95 2.68 -26.29
C SER A 106 -8.44 2.44 -25.98
N ALA A 107 -9.32 3.27 -26.56
CA ALA A 107 -10.75 3.07 -26.46
C ALA A 107 -11.13 1.66 -26.94
N GLY A 108 -11.21 0.72 -26.01
CA GLY A 108 -11.92 -0.53 -26.18
C GLY A 108 -11.13 -1.82 -26.06
N PHE A 109 -9.87 -1.95 -26.38
CA PHE A 109 -9.24 -3.27 -26.46
C PHE A 109 -7.97 -3.41 -25.61
N GLY A 110 -8.05 -4.21 -24.53
CA GLY A 110 -6.89 -4.95 -24.03
C GLY A 110 -5.92 -4.23 -23.09
N ALA A 111 -6.18 -3.00 -22.64
CA ALA A 111 -5.28 -2.22 -21.78
C ALA A 111 -4.81 -2.92 -20.48
N PHE A 112 -5.31 -4.12 -20.19
CA PHE A 112 -4.95 -4.92 -19.02
C PHE A 112 -4.64 -6.39 -19.32
N ASN A 113 -4.51 -6.76 -20.59
CA ASN A 113 -3.99 -8.08 -20.97
C ASN A 113 -2.47 -7.95 -21.10
N ASP A 114 -1.73 -8.39 -20.08
CA ASP A 114 -0.27 -8.35 -20.02
C ASP A 114 0.42 -9.04 -21.24
N ASP A 115 -0.33 -9.88 -21.97
CA ASP A 115 0.17 -10.62 -23.14
C ASP A 115 -0.08 -9.89 -24.48
N VAL A 116 -0.86 -8.79 -24.51
CA VAL A 116 -1.35 -8.19 -25.75
C VAL A 116 -1.08 -6.69 -25.86
N TYR A 117 -0.84 -5.97 -24.75
CA TYR A 117 -0.67 -4.52 -24.79
C TYR A 117 0.55 -4.05 -24.00
N GLU A 118 1.49 -3.42 -24.70
CA GLU A 118 2.62 -2.77 -24.06
C GLU A 118 2.17 -1.48 -23.35
N PRO A 119 2.69 -1.18 -22.16
CA PRO A 119 2.39 0.07 -21.48
C PRO A 119 2.91 1.27 -22.28
N ASP A 120 2.14 2.37 -22.27
CA ASP A 120 2.53 3.61 -22.95
C ASP A 120 3.73 4.27 -22.27
N ASP A 121 3.86 4.12 -20.93
CA ASP A 121 4.95 4.68 -20.13
C ASP A 121 5.06 3.95 -18.78
N PHE A 122 5.99 4.41 -17.92
CA PHE A 122 6.18 3.91 -16.57
C PHE A 122 6.27 5.05 -15.56
N VAL A 123 5.62 4.88 -14.40
CA VAL A 123 5.70 5.81 -13.27
C VAL A 123 6.56 5.22 -12.17
N GLY A 124 7.61 5.93 -11.77
CA GLY A 124 8.50 5.53 -10.69
C GLY A 124 7.89 5.78 -9.31
N LEU A 125 7.67 4.71 -8.54
CA LEU A 125 7.22 4.78 -7.16
C LEU A 125 8.29 4.28 -6.20
N SER A 126 8.37 4.86 -4.99
CA SER A 126 9.26 4.36 -3.95
C SER A 126 8.88 2.94 -3.53
N ALA A 127 9.83 2.00 -3.57
CA ALA A 127 9.64 0.64 -3.09
C ALA A 127 9.16 0.62 -1.63
N ARG A 128 9.69 1.50 -0.79
CA ARG A 128 9.29 1.67 0.61
C ARG A 128 7.83 2.13 0.74
N TRP A 129 7.40 3.06 -0.10
CA TRP A 129 6.00 3.55 -0.11
C TRP A 129 5.02 2.43 -0.47
N LEU A 130 5.38 1.58 -1.44
CA LEU A 130 4.59 0.41 -1.82
C LEU A 130 4.52 -0.61 -0.68
N GLN A 131 5.67 -0.93 -0.07
CA GLN A 131 5.76 -1.89 1.03
C GLN A 131 4.93 -1.46 2.24
N GLN A 132 4.99 -0.18 2.63
CA GLN A 132 4.20 0.36 3.74
C GLN A 132 2.68 0.22 3.54
N ARG A 133 2.23 0.12 2.29
CA ARG A 133 0.81 -0.05 1.90
C ARG A 133 0.44 -1.48 1.55
N GLY A 134 1.37 -2.43 1.67
CA GLY A 134 1.16 -3.82 1.28
C GLY A 134 0.90 -4.01 -0.21
N LEU A 135 1.39 -3.06 -1.05
CA LEU A 135 1.18 -3.09 -2.48
C LEU A 135 2.30 -3.87 -3.18
N GLN A 136 1.93 -4.82 -4.02
CA GLN A 136 2.87 -5.65 -4.79
C GLN A 136 3.09 -5.02 -6.17
N LYS A 137 4.34 -4.66 -6.51
CA LYS A 137 4.71 -3.95 -7.74
C LYS A 137 4.15 -4.56 -9.03
N ASN A 138 4.17 -5.89 -9.11
CA ASN A 138 3.72 -6.65 -10.30
C ASN A 138 2.18 -6.77 -10.40
N LYS A 139 1.45 -6.22 -9.47
CA LYS A 139 -0.02 -6.17 -9.44
C LYS A 139 -0.57 -4.75 -9.54
N LEU A 140 0.29 -3.80 -9.87
CA LEU A 140 -0.08 -2.39 -9.99
C LEU A 140 -0.07 -1.93 -11.44
N ALA A 141 -0.95 -1.01 -11.75
CA ALA A 141 -0.98 -0.29 -13.00
C ALA A 141 -1.51 1.13 -12.77
N PHE A 142 -1.00 2.09 -13.53
CA PHE A 142 -1.60 3.41 -13.64
C PHE A 142 -2.47 3.50 -14.87
N ILE A 143 -3.60 4.19 -14.75
CA ILE A 143 -4.44 4.61 -15.88
C ILE A 143 -4.78 6.08 -15.78
N LEU A 144 -5.07 6.69 -16.93
CA LEU A 144 -5.64 8.03 -17.00
C LEU A 144 -7.16 7.94 -17.08
N THR A 145 -7.88 8.84 -16.39
CA THR A 145 -9.34 8.84 -16.36
C THR A 145 -9.94 9.75 -17.43
N SER A 146 -11.14 9.37 -17.89
CA SER A 146 -11.95 10.17 -18.79
C SER A 146 -13.37 10.32 -18.26
N GLY A 147 -13.93 11.51 -18.46
CA GLY A 147 -15.29 11.83 -18.04
C GLY A 147 -15.37 12.38 -16.63
N ASP A 148 -16.60 12.62 -16.18
CA ASP A 148 -16.93 13.32 -14.95
C ASP A 148 -17.81 12.51 -13.99
N SER A 149 -18.04 11.24 -14.32
CA SER A 149 -18.98 10.39 -13.56
C SER A 149 -18.57 10.17 -12.09
N MET A 150 -17.31 10.37 -11.76
CA MET A 150 -16.78 10.20 -10.40
C MET A 150 -16.45 11.53 -9.71
N THR A 151 -16.80 12.65 -10.30
CA THR A 151 -16.70 13.98 -9.65
C THR A 151 -17.61 14.02 -8.41
N PRO A 152 -17.16 14.62 -7.28
CA PRO A 152 -15.90 15.36 -7.08
C PRO A 152 -14.70 14.51 -6.68
N THR A 153 -14.83 13.20 -6.54
CA THR A 153 -13.77 12.32 -6.03
C THR A 153 -12.65 12.12 -7.06
N ILE A 154 -13.01 11.93 -8.32
CA ILE A 154 -12.09 11.72 -9.44
C ILE A 154 -12.54 12.61 -10.59
N HIS A 155 -11.59 13.33 -11.16
CA HIS A 155 -11.84 14.25 -12.28
C HIS A 155 -11.31 13.69 -13.60
N HIS A 156 -11.76 14.28 -14.68
CA HIS A 156 -11.19 14.02 -16.00
C HIS A 156 -9.69 14.35 -16.00
N GLY A 157 -8.88 13.44 -16.50
CA GLY A 157 -7.42 13.61 -16.55
C GLY A 157 -6.69 13.13 -15.27
N ASP A 158 -7.39 12.73 -14.23
CA ASP A 158 -6.73 12.18 -13.04
C ASP A 158 -6.03 10.86 -13.36
N MET A 159 -4.88 10.66 -12.72
CA MET A 159 -4.11 9.43 -12.81
C MET A 159 -4.47 8.50 -11.64
N LEU A 160 -4.95 7.30 -11.93
CA LEU A 160 -5.34 6.31 -10.93
C LEU A 160 -4.31 5.19 -10.82
N LEU A 161 -3.88 4.89 -9.59
CA LEU A 161 -3.15 3.66 -9.29
C LEU A 161 -4.15 2.55 -8.96
N ILE A 162 -4.08 1.45 -9.69
CA ILE A 162 -4.96 0.30 -9.56
C ILE A 162 -4.17 -0.87 -8.98
N ASN A 163 -4.74 -1.52 -7.95
CA ASN A 163 -4.26 -2.81 -7.45
C ASN A 163 -5.04 -3.96 -8.09
N ARG A 164 -4.47 -4.61 -9.08
CA ARG A 164 -5.03 -5.72 -9.84
C ARG A 164 -5.13 -7.04 -9.04
N ALA A 165 -4.52 -7.12 -7.86
CA ALA A 165 -4.73 -8.24 -6.95
C ALA A 165 -6.06 -8.14 -6.16
N MET A 166 -6.71 -6.96 -6.16
CA MET A 166 -7.95 -6.72 -5.43
C MET A 166 -9.14 -6.67 -6.38
N THR A 167 -9.59 -7.86 -6.80
CA THR A 167 -10.71 -8.03 -7.75
C THR A 167 -12.03 -8.42 -7.08
N LEU A 168 -12.02 -8.72 -5.77
CA LEU A 168 -13.24 -8.95 -5.01
C LEU A 168 -13.78 -7.62 -4.49
N PRO A 169 -14.95 -7.16 -4.97
CA PRO A 169 -15.52 -5.88 -4.58
C PRO A 169 -15.82 -5.80 -3.08
N ARG A 170 -15.50 -4.65 -2.48
CA ARG A 170 -15.85 -4.30 -1.10
C ARG A 170 -16.67 -3.02 -1.12
N ASP A 171 -17.70 -2.96 -0.28
CA ASP A 171 -18.60 -1.82 -0.19
C ASP A 171 -17.86 -0.50 0.06
N GLY A 172 -18.27 0.51 -0.70
CA GLY A 172 -17.75 1.87 -0.60
C GLY A 172 -16.40 2.09 -1.29
N GLN A 173 -15.71 1.04 -1.74
CA GLN A 173 -14.44 1.18 -2.45
C GLN A 173 -14.67 1.45 -3.95
N ILE A 174 -13.66 2.04 -4.60
CA ILE A 174 -13.71 2.38 -6.03
C ILE A 174 -12.93 1.32 -6.81
N TYR A 175 -13.53 0.85 -7.88
CA TYR A 175 -12.95 -0.17 -8.76
C TYR A 175 -12.96 0.27 -10.22
N VAL A 176 -12.00 -0.24 -10.95
CA VAL A 176 -12.03 -0.25 -12.42
C VAL A 176 -12.73 -1.53 -12.86
N ILE A 177 -13.75 -1.39 -13.67
CA ILE A 177 -14.61 -2.48 -14.14
C ILE A 177 -14.63 -2.42 -15.66
N ARG A 178 -14.35 -3.55 -16.29
CA ARG A 178 -14.54 -3.74 -17.73
C ARG A 178 -15.94 -4.26 -17.99
N SER A 179 -16.65 -3.64 -18.91
CA SER A 179 -17.94 -4.10 -19.41
C SER A 179 -17.91 -4.06 -20.94
N GLY A 180 -17.80 -5.22 -21.55
CA GLY A 180 -17.51 -5.31 -22.99
C GLY A 180 -16.20 -4.60 -23.32
N ASP A 181 -16.27 -3.61 -24.22
CA ASP A 181 -15.12 -2.80 -24.66
C ASP A 181 -14.92 -1.52 -23.83
N GLN A 182 -15.69 -1.32 -22.77
CA GLN A 182 -15.63 -0.10 -21.96
C GLN A 182 -14.97 -0.36 -20.61
N LEU A 183 -14.19 0.64 -20.15
CA LEU A 183 -13.67 0.70 -18.80
C LEU A 183 -14.48 1.73 -18.00
N TRP A 184 -15.01 1.29 -16.88
CA TRP A 184 -15.75 2.13 -15.96
C TRP A 184 -14.99 2.25 -14.63
N VAL A 185 -14.93 3.46 -14.10
CA VAL A 185 -14.51 3.70 -12.72
C VAL A 185 -15.75 3.99 -11.91
N LYS A 186 -16.03 3.14 -10.91
CA LYS A 186 -17.25 3.23 -10.10
C LYS A 186 -16.99 2.85 -8.66
N ARG A 187 -17.76 3.43 -7.76
CA ARG A 187 -17.88 2.98 -6.38
C ARG A 187 -18.80 1.76 -6.35
N VAL A 188 -18.40 0.74 -5.59
CA VAL A 188 -19.17 -0.52 -5.53
C VAL A 188 -19.92 -0.64 -4.22
N GLN A 189 -21.14 -1.18 -4.31
CA GLN A 189 -21.95 -1.65 -3.20
C GLN A 189 -22.43 -3.07 -3.51
N GLY A 190 -22.24 -3.99 -2.55
CA GLY A 190 -22.83 -5.34 -2.65
C GLY A 190 -24.34 -5.29 -2.52
N ILE A 191 -25.04 -6.06 -3.34
CA ILE A 191 -26.48 -6.30 -3.26
C ILE A 191 -26.74 -7.81 -3.32
N PRO A 192 -27.90 -8.30 -2.87
CA PRO A 192 -28.21 -9.72 -2.99
C PRO A 192 -28.12 -10.19 -4.45
N GLY A 193 -27.27 -11.19 -4.69
CA GLY A 193 -27.06 -11.77 -6.04
C GLY A 193 -26.27 -10.91 -7.02
N GLY A 194 -25.67 -9.78 -6.60
CA GLY A 194 -24.97 -8.89 -7.53
C GLY A 194 -24.18 -7.78 -6.88
N ILE A 195 -23.84 -6.79 -7.68
CA ILE A 195 -23.20 -5.54 -7.24
C ILE A 195 -23.93 -4.34 -7.84
N ARG A 196 -23.93 -3.24 -7.11
CA ARG A 196 -24.38 -1.94 -7.59
C ARG A 196 -23.19 -1.05 -7.84
N LEU A 197 -23.11 -0.51 -9.04
CA LEU A 197 -22.10 0.44 -9.47
C LEU A 197 -22.62 1.87 -9.28
N ILE A 198 -21.93 2.65 -8.49
CA ILE A 198 -22.36 3.99 -8.10
C ILE A 198 -21.34 4.99 -8.66
N SER A 199 -21.86 5.96 -9.41
CA SER A 199 -21.13 7.16 -9.78
C SER A 199 -21.15 8.14 -8.60
N ASP A 200 -20.02 8.79 -8.28
CA ASP A 200 -19.99 9.81 -7.24
C ASP A 200 -20.72 11.10 -7.68
N ASN A 201 -20.78 11.36 -8.99
CA ASN A 201 -21.61 12.41 -9.60
C ASN A 201 -23.09 11.91 -9.74
N LYS A 202 -23.75 11.80 -8.60
CA LYS A 202 -25.10 11.21 -8.48
C LYS A 202 -26.22 12.03 -9.14
N GLU A 203 -25.99 13.32 -9.34
CA GLU A 203 -26.99 14.22 -9.94
C GLU A 203 -27.19 13.91 -11.42
N ILE A 204 -26.15 13.41 -12.09
CA ILE A 204 -26.18 13.11 -13.54
C ILE A 204 -26.27 11.62 -13.81
N TYR A 205 -25.60 10.80 -13.00
CA TYR A 205 -25.45 9.37 -13.27
C TYR A 205 -26.21 8.49 -12.29
N ALA A 206 -27.24 7.81 -12.76
CA ALA A 206 -27.96 6.81 -11.97
C ALA A 206 -27.08 5.58 -11.67
N PRO A 207 -27.26 4.90 -10.53
CA PRO A 207 -26.60 3.64 -10.25
C PRO A 207 -26.96 2.55 -11.26
N ILE A 208 -26.01 1.63 -11.52
CA ILE A 208 -26.18 0.48 -12.38
C ILE A 208 -26.12 -0.78 -11.52
N GLU A 209 -27.09 -1.66 -11.64
CA GLU A 209 -27.08 -2.96 -10.96
C GLU A 209 -26.62 -4.06 -11.93
N LEU A 210 -25.67 -4.87 -11.47
CA LEU A 210 -25.12 -6.00 -12.22
C LEU A 210 -25.40 -7.27 -11.41
N MET A 211 -26.26 -8.12 -11.91
CA MET A 211 -26.59 -9.41 -11.29
C MET A 211 -25.63 -10.50 -11.81
N PHE A 212 -25.14 -11.35 -10.93
CA PHE A 212 -24.20 -12.42 -11.31
C PHE A 212 -24.87 -13.50 -12.19
N GLU A 213 -26.19 -13.64 -12.09
CA GLU A 213 -26.97 -14.61 -12.86
C GLU A 213 -27.19 -14.18 -14.32
N ASP A 214 -27.13 -12.87 -14.61
CA ASP A 214 -27.45 -12.35 -15.95
C ASP A 214 -26.36 -12.57 -16.99
N ASN A 215 -25.32 -13.41 -16.69
CA ASN A 215 -24.12 -13.54 -17.53
C ASN A 215 -23.56 -12.18 -17.95
N ALA A 216 -23.69 -11.20 -17.10
CA ALA A 216 -23.21 -9.85 -17.35
C ALA A 216 -21.73 -9.93 -17.70
N ASN A 217 -21.40 -9.54 -18.92
CA ASN A 217 -20.02 -9.59 -19.44
C ASN A 217 -19.21 -8.44 -18.83
N PHE A 218 -19.02 -8.52 -17.51
CA PHE A 218 -18.20 -7.56 -16.77
C PHE A 218 -17.08 -8.25 -16.00
N GLU A 219 -15.98 -7.55 -15.84
CA GLU A 219 -14.82 -8.01 -15.09
C GLU A 219 -14.31 -6.90 -14.19
N VAL A 220 -14.03 -7.22 -12.93
CA VAL A 220 -13.40 -6.31 -11.99
C VAL A 220 -11.89 -6.34 -12.20
N MET A 221 -11.34 -5.30 -12.82
CA MET A 221 -9.92 -5.20 -13.18
C MET A 221 -9.02 -4.93 -11.97
N GLY A 222 -9.55 -4.26 -10.94
CA GLY A 222 -8.83 -3.98 -9.71
C GLY A 222 -9.39 -2.79 -8.94
N GLN A 223 -8.92 -2.64 -7.71
CA GLN A 223 -9.28 -1.54 -6.83
C GLN A 223 -8.42 -0.32 -7.08
N VAL A 224 -9.03 0.87 -7.12
CA VAL A 224 -8.31 2.15 -7.09
C VAL A 224 -7.75 2.38 -5.69
N VAL A 225 -6.43 2.51 -5.57
CA VAL A 225 -5.73 2.64 -4.28
C VAL A 225 -5.03 4.00 -4.11
N PHE A 226 -4.96 4.80 -5.17
CA PHE A 226 -4.42 6.15 -5.14
C PHE A 226 -4.96 6.95 -6.32
N ILE A 227 -5.14 8.25 -6.12
CA ILE A 227 -5.57 9.23 -7.13
C ILE A 227 -4.50 10.32 -7.18
N GLY A 228 -3.94 10.56 -8.34
CA GLY A 228 -3.10 11.70 -8.65
C GLY A 228 -3.90 12.73 -9.43
N HIS A 229 -4.07 13.91 -8.85
CA HIS A 229 -4.76 15.02 -9.48
C HIS A 229 -3.73 16.03 -10.01
N ASP A 230 -3.84 16.38 -11.29
CA ASP A 230 -2.97 17.38 -11.91
C ASP A 230 -3.65 18.75 -11.85
N LEU A 231 -2.87 19.78 -11.49
CA LEU A 231 -3.36 21.17 -11.35
C LEU A 231 -2.95 22.09 -12.53
N ILE A 232 -2.38 21.48 -13.59
CA ILE A 232 -1.95 22.24 -14.79
C ILE A 232 -2.90 22.05 -15.95
#